data_0f1ca94c2460ddbddfba1c845bd503bb
#
_entry.id   0f1ca94c2460ddbddfba1c845bd503bb
#
_cell.length_a   1.000
_cell.length_b   1.000
_cell.length_c   1.000
_cell.angle_alpha   90.00
_cell.angle_beta   90.00
_cell.angle_gamma   90.00
#
_symmetry.space_group_name_H-M   'P 1'
#
loop_
_entity.id
_entity.type
_entity.pdbx_description
1 polymer ?
#
loop_
_entity_poly.entity_id
_entity_poly.type
_entity_poly.pdbx_seq_one_letter_code
_entity_poly.pdbx_strand_id
1 'polypeptide(L)'
;MKSEYDICIIGAGMAGATIAAYLAPKGIKIALIDHCFKEKKRIVGELLQPGAVLSLEQMDLGHLLEGFDAQPVDGYSLLQGDEKITIPYPKSYKGMGLHNGRFLQKIRASALQNESVTQINGKALQLLENEGHEIIGVSYRESLTSEIKSIHAPLTITSDGFFSNFRESLSNNEKTVTSYFIGLILKDCKMPFPKHGHVFLSGPTPFICYPISKHEVRLLIDFPGDQLPRKFLLQDHLDANVTPYIPDSMRESYEQAIEEGGFKVMPNHYMAAKPIIRKGAVMLGDALNMRHPLTGGGLTAVFSDIQILSAHLLAMPAFNNIDLIHEKIEAYYRDRQYANANLNILANALYGVMSNDLLKTAVFKYLSCGGENAQESIAILAGLNRNHFSLIKQFFYLAVFGAFDLVRENIVNLPKATKILWDALIIIKPLAKNELSLTAVLSGYFKK
;
A
#
# COMPACT_ATOMS: atom_id res chain seq x y z
N MET A 1 -9.69 -5.30 -37.12
CA MET A 1 -10.46 -4.05 -36.92
C MET A 1 -9.56 -2.98 -36.35
N LYS A 2 -9.67 -1.74 -36.82
CA LYS A 2 -8.91 -0.63 -36.20
C LYS A 2 -9.53 -0.35 -34.84
N SER A 3 -8.73 -0.48 -33.75
CA SER A 3 -9.24 -0.24 -32.41
C SER A 3 -9.50 1.26 -32.21
N GLU A 4 -10.59 1.60 -31.53
CA GLU A 4 -10.94 2.98 -31.19
C GLU A 4 -10.05 3.52 -30.07
N TYR A 5 -9.55 2.64 -29.19
CA TYR A 5 -8.72 2.93 -28.03
C TYR A 5 -7.36 2.24 -28.14
N ASP A 6 -6.34 2.87 -27.57
CA ASP A 6 -5.01 2.28 -27.39
C ASP A 6 -5.00 1.37 -26.15
N ILE A 7 -5.69 1.80 -25.10
CA ILE A 7 -5.75 1.09 -23.81
C ILE A 7 -7.19 1.04 -23.30
N CYS A 8 -7.59 -0.14 -22.83
CA CYS A 8 -8.77 -0.32 -21.99
C CYS A 8 -8.35 -0.51 -20.53
N ILE A 9 -8.85 0.31 -19.61
CA ILE A 9 -8.56 0.21 -18.17
C ILE A 9 -9.81 -0.24 -17.44
N ILE A 10 -9.75 -1.40 -16.79
CA ILE A 10 -10.82 -1.95 -15.97
C ILE A 10 -10.59 -1.55 -14.52
N GLY A 11 -11.51 -0.74 -13.96
CA GLY A 11 -11.46 -0.21 -12.62
C GLY A 11 -10.89 1.21 -12.55
N ALA A 12 -11.73 2.19 -12.23
CA ALA A 12 -11.36 3.58 -12.01
C ALA A 12 -11.04 3.85 -10.51
N GLY A 13 -10.37 2.89 -9.84
CA GLY A 13 -9.78 3.04 -8.51
C GLY A 13 -8.48 3.85 -8.54
N MET A 14 -7.74 3.89 -7.42
CA MET A 14 -6.46 4.63 -7.33
C MET A 14 -5.49 4.26 -8.45
N ALA A 15 -5.35 2.98 -8.78
CA ALA A 15 -4.44 2.54 -9.83
C ALA A 15 -4.92 2.98 -11.23
N GLY A 16 -6.15 2.61 -11.61
CA GLY A 16 -6.65 2.86 -12.97
C GLY A 16 -6.91 4.34 -13.26
N ALA A 17 -7.44 5.09 -12.29
CA ALA A 17 -7.64 6.53 -12.49
C ALA A 17 -6.30 7.29 -12.59
N THR A 18 -5.28 6.92 -11.77
CA THR A 18 -3.97 7.58 -11.81
C THR A 18 -3.23 7.30 -13.10
N ILE A 19 -3.20 6.05 -13.58
CA ILE A 19 -2.53 5.75 -14.86
C ILE A 19 -3.26 6.42 -16.03
N ALA A 20 -4.60 6.52 -16.00
CA ALA A 20 -5.37 7.24 -17.00
C ALA A 20 -5.03 8.75 -16.98
N ALA A 21 -5.00 9.38 -15.78
CA ALA A 21 -4.64 10.80 -15.62
C ALA A 21 -3.20 11.09 -16.12
N TYR A 22 -2.29 10.14 -15.96
CA TYR A 22 -0.90 10.31 -16.37
C TYR A 22 -0.68 10.09 -17.87
N LEU A 23 -1.34 9.11 -18.47
CA LEU A 23 -1.12 8.75 -19.89
C LEU A 23 -1.94 9.58 -20.88
N ALA A 24 -3.15 10.02 -20.50
CA ALA A 24 -4.03 10.74 -21.39
C ALA A 24 -3.43 12.04 -21.98
N PRO A 25 -2.74 12.91 -21.17
CA PRO A 25 -2.10 14.10 -21.72
C PRO A 25 -0.96 13.81 -22.69
N LYS A 26 -0.54 12.55 -22.81
CA LYS A 26 0.50 12.08 -23.75
C LYS A 26 -0.08 11.55 -25.06
N GLY A 27 -1.38 11.79 -25.30
CA GLY A 27 -2.07 11.46 -26.54
C GLY A 27 -2.56 10.00 -26.64
N ILE A 28 -2.52 9.24 -25.55
CA ILE A 28 -2.99 7.85 -25.51
C ILE A 28 -4.51 7.82 -25.32
N LYS A 29 -5.24 7.14 -26.21
CA LYS A 29 -6.70 6.99 -26.15
C LYS A 29 -7.11 5.88 -25.19
N ILE A 30 -7.85 6.24 -24.16
CA ILE A 30 -8.16 5.35 -23.03
C ILE A 30 -9.66 5.18 -22.86
N ALA A 31 -10.13 3.92 -22.82
CA ALA A 31 -11.44 3.56 -22.29
C ALA A 31 -11.31 3.24 -20.79
N LEU A 32 -11.88 4.05 -19.90
CA LEU A 32 -11.84 3.86 -18.44
C LEU A 32 -13.19 3.34 -17.95
N ILE A 33 -13.22 2.06 -17.54
CA ILE A 33 -14.46 1.35 -17.14
C ILE A 33 -14.51 1.21 -15.62
N ASP A 34 -15.61 1.63 -15.00
CA ASP A 34 -15.96 1.28 -13.61
C ASP A 34 -17.48 1.21 -13.46
N HIS A 35 -17.94 0.38 -12.54
CA HIS A 35 -19.37 0.28 -12.22
C HIS A 35 -19.86 1.45 -11.34
N CYS A 36 -18.95 2.21 -10.72
CA CYS A 36 -19.29 3.29 -9.81
C CYS A 36 -18.18 4.35 -9.73
N PHE A 37 -18.45 5.53 -10.29
CA PHE A 37 -17.57 6.70 -10.19
C PHE A 37 -17.88 7.61 -8.98
N LYS A 38 -18.83 7.24 -8.13
CA LYS A 38 -19.14 8.00 -6.90
C LYS A 38 -18.03 7.83 -5.86
N GLU A 39 -17.93 8.80 -4.96
CA GLU A 39 -17.02 8.73 -3.84
C GLU A 39 -17.33 7.54 -2.94
N LYS A 40 -16.28 6.78 -2.60
CA LYS A 40 -16.35 5.64 -1.66
C LYS A 40 -15.54 5.96 -0.41
N LYS A 41 -16.14 5.86 0.77
CA LYS A 41 -15.43 6.02 2.05
C LYS A 41 -14.67 4.74 2.37
N ARG A 42 -13.35 4.81 2.36
CA ARG A 42 -12.43 3.74 2.79
C ARG A 42 -11.79 4.10 4.12
N ILE A 43 -11.23 3.12 4.83
CA ILE A 43 -10.51 3.32 6.10
C ILE A 43 -8.99 3.14 5.94
N VAL A 44 -8.52 2.80 4.75
CA VAL A 44 -7.10 2.63 4.42
C VAL A 44 -6.75 3.36 3.12
N GLY A 45 -5.45 3.51 2.87
CA GLY A 45 -4.95 4.32 1.76
C GLY A 45 -5.20 5.83 2.00
N GLU A 46 -5.19 6.24 3.26
CA GLU A 46 -5.36 7.61 3.71
C GLU A 46 -4.05 8.26 4.19
N LEU A 47 -2.98 7.46 4.33
CA LEU A 47 -1.63 7.96 4.55
C LEU A 47 -0.77 7.64 3.32
N LEU A 48 -0.33 8.67 2.62
CA LEU A 48 0.70 8.58 1.59
C LEU A 48 2.07 8.71 2.25
N GLN A 49 2.91 7.72 2.04
CA GLN A 49 4.33 7.83 2.39
C GLN A 49 5.05 8.81 1.45
N PRO A 50 6.17 9.41 1.86
CA PRO A 50 6.93 10.32 1.01
C PRO A 50 7.26 9.78 -0.39
N GLY A 51 7.54 8.47 -0.51
CA GLY A 51 7.76 7.83 -1.82
C GLY A 51 6.55 7.88 -2.75
N ALA A 52 5.32 7.85 -2.19
CA ALA A 52 4.09 8.03 -2.96
C ALA A 52 3.92 9.48 -3.43
N VAL A 53 4.20 10.45 -2.55
CA VAL A 53 4.15 11.88 -2.88
C VAL A 53 5.13 12.19 -4.00
N LEU A 54 6.39 11.77 -3.88
CA LEU A 54 7.41 11.93 -4.92
C LEU A 54 7.00 11.28 -6.26
N SER A 55 6.38 10.11 -6.20
CA SER A 55 5.90 9.45 -7.43
C SER A 55 4.83 10.27 -8.14
N LEU A 56 3.91 10.90 -7.39
CA LEU A 56 2.91 11.82 -7.97
C LEU A 56 3.56 13.07 -8.56
N GLU A 57 4.53 13.68 -7.85
CA GLU A 57 5.29 14.84 -8.35
C GLU A 57 6.02 14.50 -9.65
N GLN A 58 6.69 13.36 -9.72
CA GLN A 58 7.40 12.90 -10.93
C GLN A 58 6.48 12.58 -12.12
N MET A 59 5.19 12.33 -11.83
CA MET A 59 4.15 12.15 -12.84
C MET A 59 3.39 13.44 -13.18
N ASP A 60 3.84 14.61 -12.67
CA ASP A 60 3.15 15.90 -12.80
C ASP A 60 1.74 15.92 -12.17
N LEU A 61 1.46 14.98 -11.25
CA LEU A 61 0.18 14.83 -10.54
C LEU A 61 0.24 15.33 -9.08
N GLY A 62 1.36 15.91 -8.64
CA GLY A 62 1.55 16.42 -7.26
C GLY A 62 0.52 17.48 -6.88
N HIS A 63 0.09 18.33 -7.81
CA HIS A 63 -0.94 19.36 -7.61
C HIS A 63 -2.31 18.76 -7.17
N LEU A 64 -2.55 17.47 -7.39
CA LEU A 64 -3.78 16.80 -6.96
C LEU A 64 -3.83 16.58 -5.44
N LEU A 65 -2.71 16.77 -4.73
CA LEU A 65 -2.66 16.72 -3.26
C LEU A 65 -3.12 18.03 -2.60
N GLU A 66 -3.40 19.06 -3.36
CA GLU A 66 -3.82 20.38 -2.87
C GLU A 66 -5.34 20.55 -2.90
N GLY A 67 -5.86 21.52 -2.09
CA GLY A 67 -7.24 22.03 -2.20
C GLY A 67 -8.34 21.09 -1.69
N PHE A 68 -8.04 20.12 -0.77
CA PHE A 68 -9.06 19.27 -0.14
C PHE A 68 -8.75 18.85 1.30
N ASP A 69 -8.04 19.71 2.03
CA ASP A 69 -7.72 19.56 3.45
C ASP A 69 -6.77 18.37 3.78
N ALA A 70 -5.92 17.97 2.83
CA ALA A 70 -4.87 17.01 3.10
C ALA A 70 -3.84 17.58 4.08
N GLN A 71 -3.33 16.74 5.00
CA GLN A 71 -2.44 17.15 6.07
C GLN A 71 -1.03 16.62 5.87
N PRO A 72 0.02 17.47 5.93
CA PRO A 72 1.38 17.00 5.88
C PRO A 72 1.73 16.15 7.11
N VAL A 73 2.50 15.09 6.88
CA VAL A 73 3.04 14.21 7.92
C VAL A 73 4.56 14.26 7.84
N ASP A 74 5.19 14.69 8.94
CA ASP A 74 6.63 14.98 9.00
C ASP A 74 7.48 13.75 9.38
N GLY A 75 6.84 12.68 9.90
CA GLY A 75 7.52 11.46 10.34
C GLY A 75 6.62 10.56 11.19
N TYR A 76 7.24 9.71 11.98
CA TYR A 76 6.56 8.82 12.92
C TYR A 76 6.90 9.13 14.36
N SER A 77 5.93 8.89 15.24
CA SER A 77 6.11 8.85 16.69
C SER A 77 5.77 7.45 17.17
N LEU A 78 6.68 6.84 17.95
CA LEU A 78 6.47 5.54 18.57
C LEU A 78 6.25 5.77 20.07
N LEU A 79 5.23 5.11 20.63
CA LEU A 79 4.84 5.23 22.03
C LEU A 79 4.84 3.84 22.67
N GLN A 80 5.65 3.69 23.75
CA GLN A 80 5.73 2.44 24.51
C GLN A 80 5.78 2.75 26.02
N GLY A 81 4.69 2.50 26.73
CA GLY A 81 4.53 2.97 28.12
C GLY A 81 4.59 4.50 28.17
N ASP A 82 5.44 5.00 29.07
CA ASP A 82 5.70 6.44 29.23
C ASP A 82 6.73 6.98 28.22
N GLU A 83 7.46 6.09 27.54
CA GLU A 83 8.48 6.45 26.59
C GLU A 83 7.89 6.82 25.23
N LYS A 84 8.40 7.90 24.65
CA LYS A 84 7.95 8.46 23.37
C LYS A 84 9.15 8.91 22.56
N ILE A 85 9.21 8.47 21.32
CA ILE A 85 10.24 8.92 20.38
C ILE A 85 9.61 9.44 19.10
N THR A 86 10.27 10.41 18.47
CA THR A 86 9.89 10.93 17.15
C THR A 86 11.02 10.69 16.17
N ILE A 87 10.69 10.22 14.98
CA ILE A 87 11.65 9.96 13.92
C ILE A 87 11.15 10.67 12.67
N PRO A 88 11.73 11.81 12.30
CA PRO A 88 11.34 12.55 11.12
C PRO A 88 11.71 11.80 9.85
N TYR A 89 10.99 12.04 8.77
CA TYR A 89 11.40 11.57 7.45
C TYR A 89 12.73 12.21 7.04
N PRO A 90 13.63 11.46 6.35
CA PRO A 90 14.92 11.99 5.94
C PRO A 90 14.76 13.17 4.96
N LYS A 91 15.75 14.08 4.95
CA LYS A 91 15.82 15.22 4.02
C LYS A 91 14.56 16.10 4.00
N SER A 92 13.83 16.18 5.12
CA SER A 92 12.58 16.95 5.25
C SER A 92 11.49 16.56 4.24
N TYR A 93 11.55 15.36 3.67
CA TYR A 93 10.43 14.80 2.91
C TYR A 93 9.18 14.71 3.78
N LYS A 94 8.01 14.78 3.16
CA LYS A 94 6.74 14.71 3.88
C LYS A 94 5.87 13.62 3.30
N GLY A 95 5.19 12.91 4.17
CA GLY A 95 4.01 12.13 3.83
C GLY A 95 2.78 13.04 3.79
N MET A 96 1.64 12.48 3.40
CA MET A 96 0.38 13.20 3.33
C MET A 96 -0.76 12.35 3.87
N GLY A 97 -1.43 12.82 4.92
CA GLY A 97 -2.67 12.24 5.42
C GLY A 97 -3.87 12.88 4.72
N LEU A 98 -4.85 12.08 4.31
CA LEU A 98 -5.95 12.57 3.49
C LEU A 98 -7.15 11.61 3.49
N HIS A 99 -8.31 12.11 3.11
CA HIS A 99 -9.47 11.28 2.80
C HIS A 99 -9.29 10.57 1.44
N ASN A 100 -9.15 9.25 1.46
CA ASN A 100 -8.97 8.44 0.25
C ASN A 100 -10.02 8.72 -0.84
N GLY A 101 -11.30 8.80 -0.46
CA GLY A 101 -12.39 9.04 -1.40
C GLY A 101 -12.29 10.40 -2.10
N ARG A 102 -12.01 11.46 -1.34
CA ARG A 102 -11.84 12.82 -1.89
C ARG A 102 -10.65 12.89 -2.84
N PHE A 103 -9.54 12.30 -2.46
CA PHE A 103 -8.35 12.23 -3.31
C PHE A 103 -8.61 11.46 -4.61
N LEU A 104 -9.28 10.30 -4.53
CA LEU A 104 -9.68 9.54 -5.72
C LEU A 104 -10.57 10.35 -6.66
N GLN A 105 -11.51 11.15 -6.13
CA GLN A 105 -12.36 12.01 -6.99
C GLN A 105 -11.52 13.07 -7.73
N LYS A 106 -10.50 13.65 -7.10
CA LYS A 106 -9.60 14.59 -7.79
C LYS A 106 -8.82 13.92 -8.92
N ILE A 107 -8.29 12.72 -8.67
CA ILE A 107 -7.57 11.94 -9.72
C ILE A 107 -8.52 11.60 -10.88
N ARG A 108 -9.75 11.14 -10.58
CA ARG A 108 -10.77 10.85 -11.60
C ARG A 108 -11.13 12.08 -12.42
N ALA A 109 -11.35 13.21 -11.76
CA ALA A 109 -11.63 14.47 -12.44
C ALA A 109 -10.48 14.87 -13.37
N SER A 110 -9.22 14.76 -12.91
CA SER A 110 -8.05 15.03 -13.74
C SER A 110 -7.97 14.11 -14.97
N ALA A 111 -8.24 12.80 -14.79
CA ALA A 111 -8.27 11.87 -15.91
C ALA A 111 -9.37 12.22 -16.93
N LEU A 112 -10.59 12.48 -16.44
CA LEU A 112 -11.79 12.69 -17.27
C LEU A 112 -11.87 14.08 -17.90
N GLN A 113 -11.08 15.05 -17.47
CA GLN A 113 -10.95 16.34 -18.14
C GLN A 113 -10.24 16.24 -19.50
N ASN A 114 -9.51 15.15 -19.74
CA ASN A 114 -8.80 14.94 -21.00
C ASN A 114 -9.70 14.21 -22.00
N GLU A 115 -9.86 14.77 -23.18
CA GLU A 115 -10.70 14.22 -24.26
C GLU A 115 -10.25 12.84 -24.76
N SER A 116 -8.99 12.46 -24.48
CA SER A 116 -8.47 11.12 -24.78
C SER A 116 -9.00 10.04 -23.82
N VAL A 117 -9.73 10.39 -22.74
CA VAL A 117 -10.30 9.42 -21.81
C VAL A 117 -11.81 9.36 -21.96
N THR A 118 -12.31 8.21 -22.38
CA THR A 118 -13.74 7.92 -22.41
C THR A 118 -14.14 7.22 -21.12
N GLN A 119 -15.02 7.87 -20.35
CA GLN A 119 -15.65 7.26 -19.16
C GLN A 119 -16.71 6.25 -19.58
N ILE A 120 -16.63 5.04 -19.03
CA ILE A 120 -17.61 4.00 -19.29
C ILE A 120 -18.19 3.49 -17.96
N ASN A 121 -19.49 3.79 -17.75
CA ASN A 121 -20.22 3.34 -16.59
C ASN A 121 -20.74 1.91 -16.81
N GLY A 122 -20.00 0.92 -16.31
CA GLY A 122 -20.36 -0.47 -16.51
C GLY A 122 -19.53 -1.44 -15.70
N LYS A 123 -20.03 -2.66 -15.57
CA LYS A 123 -19.33 -3.77 -14.92
C LYS A 123 -18.63 -4.60 -15.99
N ALA A 124 -17.31 -4.64 -15.99
CA ALA A 124 -16.52 -5.54 -16.81
C ALA A 124 -16.86 -7.00 -16.49
N LEU A 125 -17.04 -7.83 -17.51
CA LEU A 125 -17.52 -9.20 -17.40
C LEU A 125 -16.44 -10.22 -17.76
N GLN A 126 -15.87 -10.11 -18.97
CA GLN A 126 -14.94 -11.09 -19.52
C GLN A 126 -13.93 -10.42 -20.45
N LEU A 127 -12.68 -10.86 -20.38
CA LEU A 127 -11.66 -10.51 -21.37
C LEU A 127 -12.03 -11.13 -22.74
N LEU A 128 -11.87 -10.36 -23.81
CA LEU A 128 -12.09 -10.81 -25.17
C LEU A 128 -10.78 -11.36 -25.74
N GLU A 129 -10.84 -12.53 -26.33
CA GLU A 129 -9.69 -13.21 -26.93
C GLU A 129 -9.91 -13.39 -28.43
N ASN A 130 -8.82 -13.32 -29.20
CA ASN A 130 -8.82 -13.73 -30.60
C ASN A 130 -8.47 -15.24 -30.71
N GLU A 131 -8.44 -15.77 -31.94
CA GLU A 131 -8.10 -17.16 -32.23
C GLU A 131 -6.70 -17.57 -31.76
N GLY A 132 -5.79 -16.60 -31.63
CA GLY A 132 -4.42 -16.77 -31.08
C GLY A 132 -4.32 -16.69 -29.56
N HIS A 133 -5.43 -16.66 -28.84
CA HIS A 133 -5.51 -16.49 -27.39
C HIS A 133 -4.90 -15.17 -26.86
N GLU A 134 -4.77 -14.16 -27.72
CA GLU A 134 -4.35 -12.82 -27.33
C GLU A 134 -5.55 -12.03 -26.81
N ILE A 135 -5.36 -11.25 -25.75
CA ILE A 135 -6.42 -10.37 -25.22
C ILE A 135 -6.54 -9.15 -26.13
N ILE A 136 -7.74 -8.91 -26.64
CA ILE A 136 -8.04 -7.84 -27.58
C ILE A 136 -9.08 -6.84 -27.03
N GLY A 137 -9.44 -6.94 -25.77
CA GLY A 137 -10.41 -6.06 -25.13
C GLY A 137 -11.20 -6.70 -24.01
N VAL A 138 -12.37 -6.14 -23.72
CA VAL A 138 -13.26 -6.56 -22.63
C VAL A 138 -14.73 -6.45 -23.03
N SER A 139 -15.56 -7.40 -22.61
CA SER A 139 -17.02 -7.25 -22.58
C SER A 139 -17.45 -6.66 -21.25
N TYR A 140 -18.45 -5.80 -21.27
CA TYR A 140 -18.99 -5.17 -20.06
C TYR A 140 -20.50 -5.03 -20.13
N ARG A 141 -21.15 -4.99 -18.96
CA ARG A 141 -22.57 -4.66 -18.83
C ARG A 141 -22.69 -3.19 -18.52
N GLU A 142 -23.32 -2.43 -19.41
CA GLU A 142 -23.59 -1.02 -19.21
C GLU A 142 -24.54 -0.79 -18.04
N SER A 143 -24.21 0.16 -17.17
CA SER A 143 -24.98 0.37 -15.93
C SER A 143 -26.39 0.93 -16.17
N LEU A 144 -26.58 1.68 -17.25
CA LEU A 144 -27.86 2.35 -17.55
C LEU A 144 -28.84 1.43 -18.27
N THR A 145 -28.40 0.77 -19.33
CA THR A 145 -29.25 -0.06 -20.22
C THR A 145 -29.24 -1.53 -19.86
N SER A 146 -28.28 -1.98 -19.02
CA SER A 146 -27.99 -3.39 -18.75
C SER A 146 -27.56 -4.21 -19.98
N GLU A 147 -27.34 -3.58 -21.10
CA GLU A 147 -26.85 -4.22 -22.33
C GLU A 147 -25.41 -4.70 -22.17
N ILE A 148 -25.08 -5.80 -22.81
CA ILE A 148 -23.70 -6.29 -22.92
C ILE A 148 -23.06 -5.66 -24.14
N LYS A 149 -22.00 -4.91 -23.94
CA LYS A 149 -21.21 -4.24 -24.97
C LYS A 149 -19.75 -4.71 -24.90
N SER A 150 -19.00 -4.44 -25.96
CA SER A 150 -17.59 -4.79 -26.08
C SER A 150 -16.75 -3.57 -26.38
N ILE A 151 -15.55 -3.54 -25.82
CA ILE A 151 -14.50 -2.57 -26.12
C ILE A 151 -13.30 -3.34 -26.61
N HIS A 152 -12.76 -2.91 -27.73
CA HIS A 152 -11.54 -3.46 -28.30
C HIS A 152 -10.38 -2.49 -28.10
N ALA A 153 -9.28 -3.00 -27.54
CA ALA A 153 -8.02 -2.28 -27.35
C ALA A 153 -6.85 -3.29 -27.42
N PRO A 154 -5.72 -2.92 -27.99
CA PRO A 154 -4.53 -3.78 -28.05
C PRO A 154 -3.92 -4.04 -26.67
N LEU A 155 -4.21 -3.20 -25.66
CA LEU A 155 -3.82 -3.41 -24.27
C LEU A 155 -5.01 -3.24 -23.33
N THR A 156 -5.25 -4.23 -22.48
CA THR A 156 -6.21 -4.18 -21.38
C THR A 156 -5.47 -4.18 -20.03
N ILE A 157 -5.67 -3.14 -19.23
CA ILE A 157 -5.12 -3.01 -17.87
C ILE A 157 -6.21 -3.38 -16.87
N THR A 158 -6.02 -4.47 -16.10
CA THR A 158 -6.93 -4.85 -15.02
C THR A 158 -6.47 -4.23 -13.71
N SER A 159 -7.26 -3.28 -13.19
CA SER A 159 -7.03 -2.53 -11.95
C SER A 159 -8.28 -2.46 -11.08
N ASP A 160 -9.12 -3.48 -11.15
CA ASP A 160 -10.41 -3.62 -10.48
C ASP A 160 -10.30 -4.02 -8.99
N GLY A 161 -9.07 -4.05 -8.46
CA GLY A 161 -8.78 -4.12 -7.05
C GLY A 161 -8.91 -5.53 -6.47
N PHE A 162 -9.14 -5.56 -5.13
CA PHE A 162 -9.16 -6.80 -4.36
C PHE A 162 -10.16 -7.85 -4.88
N PHE A 163 -11.33 -7.42 -5.33
CA PHE A 163 -12.38 -8.30 -5.85
C PHE A 163 -12.26 -8.58 -7.36
N SER A 164 -11.05 -8.46 -7.93
CA SER A 164 -10.83 -8.70 -9.36
C SER A 164 -11.43 -10.01 -9.84
N ASN A 165 -12.31 -9.92 -10.84
CA ASN A 165 -12.89 -11.09 -11.53
C ASN A 165 -11.92 -11.71 -12.55
N PHE A 166 -10.84 -10.98 -12.89
CA PHE A 166 -9.88 -11.39 -13.93
C PHE A 166 -8.64 -12.07 -13.33
N ARG A 167 -8.57 -12.16 -12.00
CA ARG A 167 -7.38 -12.69 -11.31
C ARG A 167 -7.10 -14.14 -11.67
N GLU A 168 -8.11 -14.99 -11.75
CA GLU A 168 -7.93 -16.42 -12.05
C GLU A 168 -7.33 -16.66 -13.44
N SER A 169 -7.59 -15.78 -14.41
CA SER A 169 -7.04 -15.88 -15.76
C SER A 169 -5.70 -15.20 -15.95
N LEU A 170 -5.31 -14.30 -15.04
CA LEU A 170 -4.12 -13.45 -15.16
C LEU A 170 -3.12 -13.61 -14.01
N SER A 171 -3.39 -14.47 -13.03
CA SER A 171 -2.53 -14.62 -11.87
C SER A 171 -2.74 -15.94 -11.12
N ASN A 172 -1.65 -16.47 -10.58
CA ASN A 172 -1.63 -17.60 -9.65
C ASN A 172 -1.55 -17.15 -8.18
N ASN A 173 -2.11 -15.98 -7.85
CA ASN A 173 -2.03 -15.39 -6.52
C ASN A 173 -2.95 -16.11 -5.53
N GLU A 174 -2.42 -16.39 -4.34
CA GLU A 174 -3.18 -16.85 -3.19
C GLU A 174 -3.42 -15.68 -2.24
N LYS A 175 -4.66 -15.52 -1.78
CA LYS A 175 -5.05 -14.50 -0.81
C LYS A 175 -5.07 -15.11 0.59
N THR A 176 -4.42 -14.43 1.53
CA THR A 176 -4.51 -14.78 2.96
C THR A 176 -5.01 -13.57 3.75
N VAL A 177 -5.91 -13.80 4.71
CA VAL A 177 -6.29 -12.82 5.72
C VAL A 177 -5.36 -13.00 6.90
N THR A 178 -4.71 -11.93 7.34
CA THR A 178 -3.76 -11.97 8.46
C THR A 178 -4.35 -11.41 9.74
N SER A 179 -5.23 -10.41 9.61
CA SER A 179 -5.92 -9.74 10.71
C SER A 179 -7.03 -8.86 10.17
N TYR A 180 -7.68 -8.10 11.04
CA TYR A 180 -8.66 -7.08 10.67
C TYR A 180 -8.26 -5.73 11.25
N PHE A 181 -8.48 -4.64 10.50
CA PHE A 181 -8.44 -3.31 11.07
C PHE A 181 -9.83 -2.85 11.50
N ILE A 182 -9.91 -2.36 12.74
CA ILE A 182 -11.02 -1.55 13.25
C ILE A 182 -10.62 -0.09 13.03
N GLY A 183 -11.35 0.62 12.19
CA GLY A 183 -11.06 2.01 11.83
C GLY A 183 -12.04 2.98 12.47
N LEU A 184 -11.53 3.97 13.21
CA LEU A 184 -12.27 5.07 13.82
C LEU A 184 -11.83 6.40 13.20
N ILE A 185 -12.69 7.40 13.27
CA ILE A 185 -12.35 8.82 13.05
C ILE A 185 -12.48 9.54 14.38
N LEU A 186 -11.38 10.12 14.86
CA LEU A 186 -11.35 10.96 16.05
C LEU A 186 -11.46 12.42 15.60
N LYS A 187 -12.50 13.11 16.04
CA LYS A 187 -12.76 14.51 15.71
C LYS A 187 -12.04 15.43 16.70
N ASP A 188 -11.42 16.49 16.18
CA ASP A 188 -10.70 17.51 16.95
C ASP A 188 -9.68 16.92 17.96
N CYS A 189 -9.10 15.80 17.61
CA CYS A 189 -8.22 15.02 18.46
C CYS A 189 -6.86 15.69 18.66
N LYS A 190 -6.44 15.83 19.94
CA LYS A 190 -5.14 16.38 20.31
C LYS A 190 -4.07 15.29 20.35
N MET A 191 -3.46 15.00 19.22
CA MET A 191 -2.37 14.02 19.14
C MET A 191 -1.14 14.49 19.93
N PRO A 192 -0.40 13.57 20.63
CA PRO A 192 0.82 13.89 21.39
C PRO A 192 1.88 14.63 20.55
N PHE A 193 2.03 14.28 19.30
CA PHE A 193 2.96 14.92 18.35
C PHE A 193 2.21 15.32 17.08
N PRO A 194 1.79 16.57 16.94
CA PRO A 194 1.12 17.06 15.73
C PRO A 194 1.94 16.77 14.47
N LYS A 195 1.27 16.49 13.36
CA LYS A 195 1.87 16.19 12.05
C LYS A 195 2.74 14.92 12.00
N HIS A 196 2.55 13.98 12.93
CA HIS A 196 3.23 12.68 12.89
C HIS A 196 2.21 11.54 12.78
N GLY A 197 2.60 10.47 12.11
CA GLY A 197 1.95 9.18 12.26
C GLY A 197 2.35 8.58 13.61
N HIS A 198 1.38 8.12 14.42
CA HIS A 198 1.66 7.52 15.71
C HIS A 198 1.53 6.00 15.62
N VAL A 199 2.47 5.29 16.23
CA VAL A 199 2.44 3.84 16.42
C VAL A 199 2.47 3.54 17.90
N PHE A 200 1.43 2.89 18.40
CA PHE A 200 1.30 2.53 19.80
C PHE A 200 1.74 1.07 19.99
N LEU A 201 2.75 0.87 20.80
CA LEU A 201 3.42 -0.41 21.01
C LEU A 201 3.10 -1.05 22.35
N SER A 202 2.42 -0.34 23.26
CA SER A 202 2.15 -0.79 24.64
C SER A 202 1.08 -1.87 24.74
N GLY A 203 0.13 -1.90 23.81
CA GLY A 203 -0.95 -2.89 23.79
C GLY A 203 -0.52 -4.27 23.26
N PRO A 204 -1.36 -5.29 23.43
CA PRO A 204 -1.12 -6.62 22.90
C PRO A 204 -1.12 -6.65 21.37
N THR A 205 -1.84 -5.72 20.73
CA THR A 205 -1.87 -5.53 19.28
C THR A 205 -1.50 -4.10 18.93
N PRO A 206 -0.79 -3.88 17.82
CA PRO A 206 -0.43 -2.53 17.40
C PRO A 206 -1.65 -1.75 16.97
N PHE A 207 -1.69 -0.48 17.32
CA PHE A 207 -2.62 0.46 16.71
C PHE A 207 -1.88 1.72 16.27
N ILE A 208 -2.40 2.37 15.24
CA ILE A 208 -1.76 3.51 14.60
C ILE A 208 -2.76 4.63 14.42
N CYS A 209 -2.30 5.87 14.51
CA CYS A 209 -3.13 7.01 14.12
C CYS A 209 -2.34 8.05 13.33
N TYR A 210 -3.06 8.79 12.48
CA TYR A 210 -2.49 9.86 11.67
C TYR A 210 -3.58 10.86 11.26
N PRO A 211 -3.25 12.14 11.04
CA PRO A 211 -4.21 13.13 10.59
C PRO A 211 -4.67 12.83 9.17
N ILE A 212 -5.97 12.98 8.89
CA ILE A 212 -6.57 12.86 7.55
C ILE A 212 -7.25 14.14 7.08
N SER A 213 -7.46 15.08 8.01
CA SER A 213 -7.89 16.44 7.77
C SER A 213 -7.45 17.33 8.92
N LYS A 214 -7.73 18.62 8.85
CA LYS A 214 -7.46 19.56 9.95
C LYS A 214 -8.14 19.16 11.26
N HIS A 215 -9.33 18.55 11.17
CA HIS A 215 -10.19 18.21 12.30
C HIS A 215 -10.39 16.72 12.54
N GLU A 216 -9.76 15.85 11.72
CA GLU A 216 -10.00 14.43 11.80
C GLU A 216 -8.69 13.64 11.79
N VAL A 217 -8.60 12.72 12.72
CA VAL A 217 -7.51 11.74 12.85
C VAL A 217 -8.05 10.35 12.59
N ARG A 218 -7.40 9.60 11.72
CA ARG A 218 -7.68 8.17 11.54
C ARG A 218 -6.99 7.38 12.65
N LEU A 219 -7.74 6.58 13.38
CA LEU A 219 -7.24 5.54 14.26
C LEU A 219 -7.53 4.18 13.63
N LEU A 220 -6.51 3.35 13.47
CA LEU A 220 -6.59 1.97 12.99
C LEU A 220 -6.05 1.04 14.07
N ILE A 221 -6.89 0.10 14.50
CA ILE A 221 -6.59 -0.86 15.57
C ILE A 221 -6.56 -2.25 14.95
N ASP A 222 -5.48 -2.98 15.16
CA ASP A 222 -5.36 -4.34 14.67
C ASP A 222 -6.14 -5.32 15.56
N PHE A 223 -6.92 -6.16 14.92
CA PHE A 223 -7.63 -7.29 15.53
C PHE A 223 -7.08 -8.57 14.91
N PRO A 224 -6.28 -9.36 15.65
CA PRO A 224 -5.66 -10.57 15.12
C PRO A 224 -6.68 -11.66 14.76
N GLY A 225 -6.36 -12.43 13.74
CA GLY A 225 -7.15 -13.58 13.31
C GLY A 225 -7.63 -13.49 11.87
N ASP A 226 -8.10 -14.61 11.36
CA ASP A 226 -8.55 -14.79 9.96
C ASP A 226 -10.08 -14.77 9.81
N GLN A 227 -10.81 -14.61 10.91
CA GLN A 227 -12.28 -14.57 10.95
C GLN A 227 -12.77 -13.18 11.34
N LEU A 228 -13.84 -12.74 10.67
CA LEU A 228 -14.48 -11.47 10.97
C LEU A 228 -15.00 -11.46 12.43
N PRO A 229 -14.54 -10.52 13.27
CA PRO A 229 -14.99 -10.44 14.66
C PRO A 229 -16.46 -10.06 14.73
N ARG A 230 -17.18 -10.67 15.69
CA ARG A 230 -18.56 -10.28 16.00
C ARG A 230 -18.59 -8.92 16.69
N LYS A 231 -19.66 -8.13 16.49
CA LYS A 231 -19.75 -6.74 16.96
C LYS A 231 -19.49 -6.58 18.47
N PHE A 232 -19.99 -7.48 19.31
CA PHE A 232 -19.75 -7.41 20.76
C PHE A 232 -18.29 -7.70 21.14
N LEU A 233 -17.61 -8.61 20.41
CA LEU A 233 -16.19 -8.89 20.63
C LEU A 233 -15.30 -7.69 20.25
N LEU A 234 -15.78 -6.82 19.37
CA LEU A 234 -15.06 -5.59 19.03
C LEU A 234 -15.01 -4.61 20.20
N GLN A 235 -16.15 -4.44 20.91
CA GLN A 235 -16.21 -3.57 22.09
C GLN A 235 -15.31 -4.12 23.20
N ASP A 236 -15.45 -5.39 23.54
CA ASP A 236 -14.61 -6.04 24.57
C ASP A 236 -13.11 -5.92 24.24
N HIS A 237 -12.76 -6.06 22.95
CA HIS A 237 -11.37 -5.91 22.49
C HIS A 237 -10.89 -4.48 22.66
N LEU A 238 -11.69 -3.49 22.29
CA LEU A 238 -11.32 -2.07 22.44
C LEU A 238 -11.13 -1.72 23.91
N ASP A 239 -12.04 -2.12 24.77
CA ASP A 239 -12.00 -1.81 26.20
C ASP A 239 -10.81 -2.46 26.90
N ALA A 240 -10.49 -3.71 26.57
CA ALA A 240 -9.40 -4.45 27.21
C ALA A 240 -8.01 -4.12 26.63
N ASN A 241 -7.91 -3.92 25.32
CA ASN A 241 -6.62 -3.94 24.61
C ASN A 241 -6.22 -2.59 24.01
N VAL A 242 -7.09 -1.60 24.00
CA VAL A 242 -6.83 -0.28 23.38
C VAL A 242 -7.06 0.86 24.36
N THR A 243 -8.23 0.93 24.98
CA THR A 243 -8.63 2.03 25.88
C THR A 243 -7.60 2.33 26.97
N PRO A 244 -6.95 1.34 27.64
CA PRO A 244 -5.93 1.61 28.65
C PRO A 244 -4.67 2.31 28.12
N TYR A 245 -4.42 2.22 26.82
CA TYR A 245 -3.20 2.73 26.19
C TYR A 245 -3.43 4.02 25.38
N ILE A 246 -4.67 4.52 25.34
CA ILE A 246 -4.98 5.80 24.69
C ILE A 246 -4.46 6.94 25.56
N PRO A 247 -3.59 7.84 25.03
CA PRO A 247 -3.12 9.00 25.76
C PRO A 247 -4.28 9.89 26.25
N ASP A 248 -4.11 10.51 27.44
CA ASP A 248 -5.14 11.37 28.01
C ASP A 248 -5.56 12.51 27.07
N SER A 249 -4.61 13.06 26.31
CA SER A 249 -4.89 14.11 25.32
C SER A 249 -5.82 13.67 24.17
N MET A 250 -5.93 12.36 23.92
CA MET A 250 -6.77 11.77 22.86
C MET A 250 -8.04 11.12 23.39
N ARG A 251 -8.17 10.94 24.71
CA ARG A 251 -9.18 10.12 25.37
C ARG A 251 -10.60 10.61 25.06
N GLU A 252 -10.87 11.90 25.22
CA GLU A 252 -12.19 12.48 24.96
C GLU A 252 -12.67 12.19 23.52
N SER A 253 -11.82 12.45 22.52
CA SER A 253 -12.15 12.20 21.12
C SER A 253 -12.31 10.70 20.79
N TYR A 254 -11.57 9.85 21.50
CA TYR A 254 -11.67 8.39 21.36
C TYR A 254 -12.99 7.86 21.93
N GLU A 255 -13.34 8.24 23.17
CA GLU A 255 -14.57 7.83 23.83
C GLU A 255 -15.80 8.29 23.03
N GLN A 256 -15.81 9.55 22.56
CA GLN A 256 -16.86 10.06 21.69
C GLN A 256 -16.99 9.21 20.40
N ALA A 257 -15.89 8.85 19.75
CA ALA A 257 -15.93 8.03 18.53
C ALA A 257 -16.47 6.62 18.77
N ILE A 258 -16.22 6.03 19.96
CA ILE A 258 -16.78 4.75 20.38
C ILE A 258 -18.29 4.87 20.62
N GLU A 259 -18.73 5.89 21.36
CA GLU A 259 -20.16 6.13 21.66
C GLU A 259 -20.98 6.36 20.39
N GLU A 260 -20.45 7.12 19.43
CA GLU A 260 -21.07 7.32 18.12
C GLU A 260 -21.19 6.01 17.30
N GLY A 261 -20.51 4.93 17.70
CA GLY A 261 -20.53 3.64 17.02
C GLY A 261 -19.95 3.69 15.60
N GLY A 262 -19.12 4.68 15.32
CA GLY A 262 -18.62 5.03 13.98
C GLY A 262 -17.48 4.16 13.47
N PHE A 263 -17.23 2.97 14.04
CA PHE A 263 -16.16 2.11 13.58
C PHE A 263 -16.52 1.27 12.36
N LYS A 264 -15.53 1.06 11.51
CA LYS A 264 -15.60 0.18 10.34
C LYS A 264 -14.53 -0.91 10.48
N VAL A 265 -14.87 -2.12 10.03
CA VAL A 265 -13.94 -3.25 10.04
C VAL A 265 -13.55 -3.63 8.63
N MET A 266 -12.27 -3.91 8.43
CA MET A 266 -11.72 -4.31 7.14
C MET A 266 -10.70 -5.44 7.33
N PRO A 267 -10.76 -6.51 6.52
CA PRO A 267 -9.73 -7.55 6.55
C PRO A 267 -8.39 -7.02 5.97
N ASN A 268 -7.31 -7.39 6.61
CA ASN A 268 -5.94 -7.13 6.18
C ASN A 268 -5.44 -8.33 5.39
N HIS A 269 -5.21 -8.11 4.11
CA HIS A 269 -4.81 -9.18 3.19
C HIS A 269 -3.34 -9.12 2.86
N TYR A 270 -2.77 -10.31 2.67
CA TYR A 270 -1.52 -10.50 1.97
C TYR A 270 -1.76 -11.28 0.68
N MET A 271 -1.13 -10.84 -0.40
CA MET A 271 -1.16 -11.49 -1.70
C MET A 271 0.10 -11.12 -2.48
N ALA A 272 1.02 -12.07 -2.61
CA ALA A 272 2.23 -11.88 -3.42
C ALA A 272 1.87 -11.79 -4.92
N ALA A 273 2.62 -11.00 -5.68
CA ALA A 273 2.43 -10.92 -7.11
C ALA A 273 2.92 -12.19 -7.80
N LYS A 274 2.02 -12.91 -8.47
CA LYS A 274 2.33 -14.10 -9.29
C LYS A 274 1.60 -14.00 -10.64
N PRO A 275 1.97 -13.04 -11.51
CA PRO A 275 1.24 -12.82 -12.76
C PRO A 275 1.39 -14.01 -13.71
N ILE A 276 0.30 -14.31 -14.44
CA ILE A 276 0.32 -15.10 -15.68
C ILE A 276 0.44 -14.08 -16.81
N ILE A 277 1.56 -14.09 -17.52
CA ILE A 277 1.81 -13.10 -18.57
C ILE A 277 1.07 -13.52 -19.82
N ARG A 278 0.11 -12.69 -20.23
CA ARG A 278 -0.71 -12.90 -21.43
C ARG A 278 -0.58 -11.71 -22.38
N LYS A 279 -0.48 -11.97 -23.68
CA LYS A 279 -0.46 -10.92 -24.70
C LYS A 279 -1.73 -10.07 -24.61
N GLY A 280 -1.55 -8.75 -24.62
CA GLY A 280 -2.65 -7.79 -24.60
C GLY A 280 -3.28 -7.54 -23.23
N ALA A 281 -2.79 -8.14 -22.13
CA ALA A 281 -3.31 -7.87 -20.77
C ALA A 281 -2.21 -7.70 -19.73
N VAL A 282 -2.43 -6.76 -18.79
CA VAL A 282 -1.57 -6.50 -17.65
C VAL A 282 -2.39 -6.21 -16.40
N MET A 283 -1.91 -6.66 -15.24
CA MET A 283 -2.55 -6.38 -13.94
C MET A 283 -1.84 -5.25 -13.22
N LEU A 284 -2.59 -4.44 -12.45
CA LEU A 284 -2.09 -3.28 -11.70
C LEU A 284 -2.80 -3.14 -10.35
N GLY A 285 -2.06 -2.70 -9.33
CA GLY A 285 -2.58 -2.42 -7.99
C GLY A 285 -3.02 -3.67 -7.21
N ASP A 286 -4.07 -3.53 -6.39
CA ASP A 286 -4.57 -4.62 -5.53
C ASP A 286 -5.13 -5.82 -6.29
N ALA A 287 -5.39 -5.69 -7.58
CA ALA A 287 -5.71 -6.83 -8.44
C ALA A 287 -4.55 -7.80 -8.53
N LEU A 288 -3.31 -7.29 -8.52
CA LEU A 288 -2.07 -8.05 -8.68
C LEU A 288 -1.38 -8.38 -7.35
N ASN A 289 -1.25 -7.41 -6.44
CA ASN A 289 -0.38 -7.52 -5.27
C ASN A 289 -0.93 -6.73 -4.07
N MET A 290 -0.98 -7.38 -2.93
CA MET A 290 -1.40 -6.77 -1.67
C MET A 290 -0.41 -7.05 -0.56
N ARG A 291 -0.29 -6.12 0.38
CA ARG A 291 0.54 -6.19 1.58
C ARG A 291 -0.22 -5.72 2.79
N HIS A 292 0.24 -6.11 3.98
CA HIS A 292 -0.39 -5.65 5.22
C HIS A 292 -0.38 -4.11 5.28
N PRO A 293 -1.51 -3.46 5.58
CA PRO A 293 -1.64 -2.00 5.48
C PRO A 293 -0.95 -1.22 6.61
N LEU A 294 -0.35 -1.89 7.60
CA LEU A 294 0.30 -1.28 8.78
C LEU A 294 1.33 -0.19 8.43
N THR A 295 2.06 -0.35 7.33
CA THR A 295 3.11 0.60 6.91
C THR A 295 2.60 1.77 6.08
N GLY A 296 1.33 1.77 5.66
CA GLY A 296 0.83 2.74 4.68
C GLY A 296 1.48 2.67 3.29
N GLY A 297 2.27 1.62 3.00
CA GLY A 297 3.07 1.49 1.76
C GLY A 297 2.28 1.06 0.51
N GLY A 298 0.98 0.84 0.62
CA GLY A 298 0.15 0.34 -0.49
C GLY A 298 0.15 1.27 -1.71
N LEU A 299 -0.16 2.55 -1.52
CA LEU A 299 -0.19 3.52 -2.61
C LEU A 299 1.21 3.87 -3.13
N THR A 300 2.26 3.79 -2.30
CA THR A 300 3.65 3.92 -2.75
C THR A 300 3.99 2.88 -3.81
N ALA A 301 3.62 1.63 -3.57
CA ALA A 301 3.85 0.56 -4.53
C ALA A 301 2.99 0.71 -5.79
N VAL A 302 1.72 1.13 -5.66
CA VAL A 302 0.83 1.37 -6.80
C VAL A 302 1.37 2.48 -7.71
N PHE A 303 1.78 3.61 -7.15
CA PHE A 303 2.32 4.72 -7.95
C PHE A 303 3.68 4.39 -8.57
N SER A 304 4.51 3.61 -7.87
CA SER A 304 5.74 3.04 -8.44
C SER A 304 5.43 2.11 -9.63
N ASP A 305 4.44 1.21 -9.49
CA ASP A 305 4.00 0.32 -10.57
C ASP A 305 3.50 1.13 -11.79
N ILE A 306 2.74 2.21 -11.56
CA ILE A 306 2.26 3.10 -12.64
C ILE A 306 3.43 3.76 -13.36
N GLN A 307 4.41 4.29 -12.64
CA GLN A 307 5.59 4.90 -13.25
C GLN A 307 6.35 3.91 -14.15
N ILE A 308 6.58 2.69 -13.64
CA ILE A 308 7.31 1.66 -14.37
C ILE A 308 6.53 1.23 -15.62
N LEU A 309 5.25 0.89 -15.46
CA LEU A 309 4.41 0.48 -16.60
C LEU A 309 4.33 1.59 -17.63
N SER A 310 4.06 2.82 -17.21
CA SER A 310 3.96 3.96 -18.12
C SER A 310 5.26 4.25 -18.85
N ALA A 311 6.43 4.11 -18.19
CA ALA A 311 7.72 4.29 -18.85
C ALA A 311 7.91 3.27 -19.99
N HIS A 312 7.54 2.00 -19.77
CA HIS A 312 7.59 0.99 -20.82
C HIS A 312 6.61 1.26 -21.95
N LEU A 313 5.38 1.70 -21.64
CA LEU A 313 4.36 2.00 -22.64
C LEU A 313 4.71 3.24 -23.49
N LEU A 314 5.23 4.27 -22.87
CA LEU A 314 5.64 5.52 -23.54
C LEU A 314 6.91 5.36 -24.40
N ALA A 315 7.70 4.32 -24.17
CA ALA A 315 8.85 3.99 -25.00
C ALA A 315 8.45 3.31 -26.35
N MET A 316 7.17 2.94 -26.50
CA MET A 316 6.67 2.35 -27.75
C MET A 316 6.27 3.45 -28.74
N PRO A 317 6.54 3.28 -30.06
CA PRO A 317 6.11 4.25 -31.06
C PRO A 317 4.58 4.29 -31.27
N ALA A 318 3.91 3.17 -31.05
CA ALA A 318 2.46 3.02 -31.19
C ALA A 318 1.96 1.72 -30.55
N PHE A 319 0.65 1.62 -30.30
CA PHE A 319 -0.04 0.45 -29.75
C PHE A 319 -0.55 -0.53 -30.82
N ASN A 320 0.13 -0.65 -31.97
CA ASN A 320 -0.31 -1.49 -33.09
C ASN A 320 0.47 -2.82 -33.23
N ASN A 321 1.46 -3.05 -32.36
CA ASN A 321 2.28 -4.26 -32.37
C ASN A 321 2.11 -5.01 -31.05
N ILE A 322 1.35 -6.11 -31.07
CA ILE A 322 1.03 -6.92 -29.90
C ILE A 322 2.27 -7.61 -29.29
N ASP A 323 3.26 -8.00 -30.10
CA ASP A 323 4.48 -8.62 -29.61
C ASP A 323 5.34 -7.61 -28.86
N LEU A 324 5.42 -6.37 -29.35
CA LEU A 324 6.11 -5.29 -28.64
C LEU A 324 5.39 -4.95 -27.31
N ILE A 325 4.07 -4.89 -27.31
CA ILE A 325 3.29 -4.69 -26.09
C ILE A 325 3.59 -5.83 -25.10
N HIS A 326 3.65 -7.07 -25.56
CA HIS A 326 3.97 -8.23 -24.71
C HIS A 326 5.36 -8.11 -24.09
N GLU A 327 6.39 -7.79 -24.88
CA GLU A 327 7.74 -7.53 -24.39
C GLU A 327 7.77 -6.47 -23.28
N LYS A 328 7.02 -5.37 -23.44
CA LYS A 328 6.93 -4.30 -22.44
C LYS A 328 6.19 -4.73 -21.17
N ILE A 329 5.19 -5.59 -21.28
CA ILE A 329 4.50 -6.18 -20.13
C ILE A 329 5.47 -7.10 -19.34
N GLU A 330 6.25 -7.94 -20.01
CA GLU A 330 7.25 -8.78 -19.36
C GLU A 330 8.31 -7.94 -18.63
N ALA A 331 8.80 -6.88 -19.27
CA ALA A 331 9.75 -5.95 -18.68
C ALA A 331 9.16 -5.25 -17.45
N TYR A 332 7.90 -4.79 -17.54
CA TYR A 332 7.20 -4.20 -16.41
C TYR A 332 7.12 -5.17 -15.20
N TYR A 333 6.71 -6.41 -15.40
CA TYR A 333 6.58 -7.36 -14.28
C TYR A 333 7.92 -7.66 -13.61
N ARG A 334 9.01 -7.71 -14.36
CA ARG A 334 10.37 -7.88 -13.84
C ARG A 334 10.81 -6.65 -13.03
N ASP A 335 10.65 -5.45 -13.60
CA ASP A 335 11.15 -4.21 -13.00
C ASP A 335 10.34 -3.81 -11.76
N ARG A 336 9.02 -4.03 -11.79
CA ARG A 336 8.15 -3.79 -10.63
C ARG A 336 8.48 -4.68 -9.44
N GLN A 337 8.81 -5.94 -9.67
CA GLN A 337 9.21 -6.86 -8.60
C GLN A 337 10.42 -6.30 -7.86
N TYR A 338 11.44 -5.87 -8.60
CA TYR A 338 12.61 -5.24 -8.01
C TYR A 338 12.23 -3.96 -7.23
N ALA A 339 11.47 -3.07 -7.83
CA ALA A 339 11.16 -1.77 -7.23
C ALA A 339 10.33 -1.86 -5.94
N ASN A 340 9.43 -2.84 -5.83
CA ASN A 340 8.48 -2.95 -4.71
C ASN A 340 8.83 -4.03 -3.68
N ALA A 341 9.89 -4.82 -3.88
CA ALA A 341 10.29 -5.89 -2.97
C ALA A 341 10.46 -5.41 -1.52
N ASN A 342 11.16 -4.29 -1.31
CA ASN A 342 11.36 -3.73 0.03
C ASN A 342 10.05 -3.39 0.72
N LEU A 343 9.11 -2.78 0.01
CA LEU A 343 7.80 -2.41 0.56
C LEU A 343 6.97 -3.66 0.90
N ASN A 344 6.99 -4.68 0.06
CA ASN A 344 6.28 -5.94 0.28
C ASN A 344 6.85 -6.71 1.47
N ILE A 345 8.18 -6.85 1.54
CA ILE A 345 8.85 -7.53 2.65
C ILE A 345 8.63 -6.79 3.96
N LEU A 346 8.87 -5.47 3.97
CA LEU A 346 8.79 -4.67 5.20
C LEU A 346 7.37 -4.66 5.77
N ALA A 347 6.33 -4.50 4.94
CA ALA A 347 4.96 -4.45 5.42
C ALA A 347 4.55 -5.73 6.18
N ASN A 348 4.95 -6.89 5.67
CA ASN A 348 4.62 -8.17 6.28
C ASN A 348 5.57 -8.54 7.43
N ALA A 349 6.87 -8.23 7.29
CA ALA A 349 7.86 -8.44 8.35
C ALA A 349 7.54 -7.57 9.58
N LEU A 350 7.17 -6.31 9.37
CA LEU A 350 6.82 -5.40 10.46
C LEU A 350 5.59 -5.88 11.22
N TYR A 351 4.57 -6.40 10.53
CA TYR A 351 3.42 -6.99 11.20
C TYR A 351 3.83 -8.18 12.11
N GLY A 352 4.67 -9.09 11.62
CA GLY A 352 5.22 -10.20 12.41
C GLY A 352 6.05 -9.73 13.60
N VAL A 353 6.86 -8.68 13.43
CA VAL A 353 7.65 -8.05 14.49
C VAL A 353 6.74 -7.41 15.56
N MET A 354 5.71 -6.67 15.16
CA MET A 354 4.79 -5.98 16.08
C MET A 354 3.90 -6.95 16.86
N SER A 355 3.73 -8.17 16.38
CA SER A 355 3.02 -9.26 17.08
C SER A 355 3.91 -10.06 18.04
N ASN A 356 5.20 -9.70 18.18
CA ASN A 356 6.18 -10.37 19.05
C ASN A 356 6.77 -9.37 20.05
N ASP A 357 6.48 -9.52 21.33
CA ASP A 357 6.87 -8.54 22.36
C ASP A 357 8.38 -8.31 22.47
N LEU A 358 9.20 -9.37 22.30
CA LEU A 358 10.65 -9.23 22.34
C LEU A 358 11.17 -8.41 21.15
N LEU A 359 10.67 -8.72 19.94
CA LEU A 359 11.07 -7.98 18.72
C LEU A 359 10.51 -6.56 18.73
N LYS A 360 9.27 -6.37 19.18
CA LYS A 360 8.64 -5.04 19.31
C LYS A 360 9.47 -4.13 20.23
N THR A 361 9.89 -4.63 21.40
CA THR A 361 10.75 -3.90 22.32
C THR A 361 12.13 -3.62 21.71
N ALA A 362 12.72 -4.60 21.01
CA ALA A 362 14.00 -4.42 20.34
C ALA A 362 13.93 -3.33 19.24
N VAL A 363 12.84 -3.28 18.46
CA VAL A 363 12.60 -2.21 17.46
C VAL A 363 12.54 -0.84 18.14
N PHE A 364 11.76 -0.72 19.21
CA PHE A 364 11.62 0.55 19.91
C PHE A 364 12.98 1.05 20.42
N LYS A 365 13.73 0.21 21.16
CA LYS A 365 15.06 0.56 21.68
C LYS A 365 16.06 0.88 20.56
N TYR A 366 16.06 0.09 19.47
CA TYR A 366 16.93 0.34 18.33
C TYR A 366 16.67 1.71 17.68
N LEU A 367 15.40 2.03 17.45
CA LEU A 367 15.00 3.31 16.85
C LEU A 367 15.21 4.48 17.82
N SER A 368 15.11 4.26 19.14
CA SER A 368 15.40 5.26 20.18
C SER A 368 16.86 5.71 20.19
N CYS A 369 17.79 4.88 19.72
CA CYS A 369 19.19 5.28 19.58
C CYS A 369 19.39 6.39 18.53
N GLY A 370 18.40 6.61 17.64
CA GLY A 370 18.46 7.65 16.63
C GLY A 370 19.56 7.43 15.58
N GLY A 371 20.10 8.53 15.06
CA GLY A 371 21.21 8.52 14.11
C GLY A 371 20.86 7.95 12.73
N GLU A 372 21.90 7.60 11.96
CA GLU A 372 21.77 7.13 10.59
C GLU A 372 20.93 5.84 10.46
N ASN A 373 21.02 4.94 11.44
CA ASN A 373 20.29 3.68 11.42
C ASN A 373 18.77 3.87 11.50
N ALA A 374 18.31 4.73 12.41
CA ALA A 374 16.89 5.08 12.50
C ALA A 374 16.40 5.78 11.23
N GLN A 375 17.21 6.71 10.70
CA GLN A 375 16.91 7.42 9.45
C GLN A 375 16.83 6.47 8.24
N GLU A 376 17.74 5.49 8.13
CA GLU A 376 17.71 4.49 7.06
C GLU A 376 16.48 3.58 7.15
N SER A 377 16.11 3.14 8.38
CA SER A 377 14.90 2.35 8.62
C SER A 377 13.64 3.09 8.17
N ILE A 378 13.53 4.38 8.54
CA ILE A 378 12.39 5.21 8.10
C ILE A 378 12.45 5.51 6.60
N ALA A 379 13.62 5.67 5.99
CA ALA A 379 13.75 5.84 4.54
C ALA A 379 13.22 4.62 3.76
N ILE A 380 13.46 3.42 4.25
CA ILE A 380 12.93 2.18 3.65
C ILE A 380 11.39 2.15 3.82
N LEU A 381 10.88 2.41 5.03
CA LEU A 381 9.44 2.47 5.32
C LEU A 381 8.72 3.50 4.43
N ALA A 382 9.33 4.66 4.26
CA ALA A 382 8.81 5.76 3.45
C ALA A 382 8.84 5.51 1.93
N GLY A 383 9.44 4.40 1.47
CA GLY A 383 9.63 4.09 0.05
C GLY A 383 10.69 4.96 -0.65
N LEU A 384 11.55 5.63 0.13
CA LEU A 384 12.64 6.48 -0.37
C LEU A 384 13.92 5.69 -0.64
N ASN A 385 14.15 4.58 0.07
CA ASN A 385 15.28 3.69 -0.15
C ASN A 385 14.80 2.33 -0.67
N ARG A 386 15.11 2.05 -1.94
CA ARG A 386 14.75 0.79 -2.63
C ARG A 386 15.89 -0.23 -2.65
N ASN A 387 17.01 0.04 -1.99
CA ASN A 387 18.16 -0.88 -1.96
C ASN A 387 17.83 -2.08 -1.06
N HIS A 388 17.81 -3.29 -1.64
CA HIS A 388 17.49 -4.53 -0.94
C HIS A 388 18.52 -4.89 0.12
N PHE A 389 19.79 -4.57 -0.12
CA PHE A 389 20.85 -4.78 0.86
C PHE A 389 20.63 -3.93 2.11
N SER A 390 20.18 -2.67 1.94
CA SER A 390 19.82 -1.80 3.07
C SER A 390 18.72 -2.42 3.93
N LEU A 391 17.67 -2.97 3.33
CA LEU A 391 16.60 -3.65 4.07
C LEU A 391 17.13 -4.83 4.89
N ILE A 392 17.88 -5.74 4.25
CA ILE A 392 18.44 -6.92 4.90
C ILE A 392 19.40 -6.51 6.03
N LYS A 393 20.28 -5.55 5.78
CA LYS A 393 21.22 -4.98 6.75
C LYS A 393 20.48 -4.43 7.97
N GLN A 394 19.45 -3.59 7.77
CA GLN A 394 18.69 -3.00 8.85
C GLN A 394 17.94 -4.06 9.69
N PHE A 395 17.35 -5.04 9.03
CA PHE A 395 16.66 -6.13 9.72
C PHE A 395 17.62 -6.96 10.58
N PHE A 396 18.80 -7.27 10.05
CA PHE A 396 19.86 -7.98 10.78
C PHE A 396 20.39 -7.16 11.95
N TYR A 397 20.68 -5.87 11.76
CA TYR A 397 21.18 -4.99 12.83
C TYR A 397 20.17 -4.87 13.97
N LEU A 398 18.89 -4.74 13.65
CA LEU A 398 17.82 -4.70 14.64
C LEU A 398 17.77 -5.98 15.47
N ALA A 399 17.84 -7.15 14.84
CA ALA A 399 17.80 -8.43 15.54
C ALA A 399 19.04 -8.64 16.44
N VAL A 400 20.24 -8.31 15.93
CA VAL A 400 21.49 -8.41 16.70
C VAL A 400 21.52 -7.41 17.84
N PHE A 401 21.08 -6.17 17.60
CA PHE A 401 20.97 -5.15 18.64
C PHE A 401 20.05 -5.61 19.78
N GLY A 402 18.85 -6.11 19.47
CA GLY A 402 17.91 -6.60 20.48
C GLY A 402 18.46 -7.79 21.27
N ALA A 403 19.14 -8.72 20.59
CA ALA A 403 19.80 -9.86 21.27
C ALA A 403 20.93 -9.38 22.20
N PHE A 404 21.78 -8.47 21.72
CA PHE A 404 22.89 -7.91 22.52
C PHE A 404 22.39 -7.13 23.74
N ASP A 405 21.35 -6.29 23.55
CA ASP A 405 20.77 -5.49 24.64
C ASP A 405 20.25 -6.38 25.79
N LEU A 406 19.55 -7.47 25.46
CA LEU A 406 19.09 -8.44 26.46
C LEU A 406 20.24 -9.10 27.24
N VAL A 407 21.29 -9.51 26.56
CA VAL A 407 22.46 -10.14 27.21
C VAL A 407 23.21 -9.12 28.07
N ARG A 408 23.31 -7.87 27.62
CA ARG A 408 23.94 -6.76 28.38
C ARG A 408 23.16 -6.45 29.65
N GLU A 409 21.83 -6.48 29.62
CA GLU A 409 21.00 -6.32 30.82
C GLU A 409 21.26 -7.44 31.84
N ASN A 410 21.26 -8.69 31.39
CA ASN A 410 21.59 -9.84 32.23
C ASN A 410 21.92 -11.06 31.34
N ILE A 411 23.05 -11.72 31.60
CA ILE A 411 23.50 -12.92 30.87
C ILE A 411 22.47 -14.07 30.93
N VAL A 412 21.62 -14.11 31.95
CA VAL A 412 20.52 -15.08 32.09
C VAL A 412 19.49 -14.94 30.93
N ASN A 413 19.46 -13.80 30.26
CA ASN A 413 18.62 -13.56 29.08
C ASN A 413 19.15 -14.20 27.78
N LEU A 414 20.27 -14.91 27.79
CA LEU A 414 20.85 -15.57 26.59
C LEU A 414 19.83 -16.42 25.81
N PRO A 415 18.93 -17.22 26.44
CA PRO A 415 17.89 -17.94 25.71
C PRO A 415 16.89 -17.01 25.00
N LYS A 416 16.55 -15.87 25.60
CA LYS A 416 15.67 -14.86 24.96
C LYS A 416 16.38 -14.18 23.79
N ALA A 417 17.68 -13.90 23.91
CA ALA A 417 18.48 -13.31 22.87
C ALA A 417 18.62 -14.24 21.64
N THR A 418 18.84 -15.53 21.86
CA THR A 418 18.83 -16.52 20.76
C THR A 418 17.44 -16.63 20.12
N LYS A 419 16.38 -16.53 20.92
CA LYS A 419 15.00 -16.52 20.41
C LYS A 419 14.73 -15.32 19.50
N ILE A 420 15.17 -14.11 19.85
CA ILE A 420 15.04 -12.91 18.99
C ILE A 420 15.64 -13.17 17.61
N LEU A 421 16.86 -13.69 17.54
CA LEU A 421 17.55 -13.99 16.28
C LEU A 421 16.78 -15.04 15.46
N TRP A 422 16.28 -16.07 16.13
CA TRP A 422 15.51 -17.12 15.49
C TRP A 422 14.16 -16.62 14.96
N ASP A 423 13.40 -15.91 15.77
CA ASP A 423 12.10 -15.34 15.39
C ASP A 423 12.24 -14.35 14.23
N ALA A 424 13.26 -13.49 14.26
CA ALA A 424 13.57 -12.59 13.15
C ALA A 424 13.85 -13.37 11.85
N LEU A 425 14.62 -14.45 11.93
CA LEU A 425 14.93 -15.28 10.76
C LEU A 425 13.68 -15.97 10.19
N ILE A 426 12.81 -16.49 11.06
CA ILE A 426 11.53 -17.09 10.66
C ILE A 426 10.64 -16.10 9.93
N ILE A 427 10.59 -14.85 10.40
CA ILE A 427 9.76 -13.79 9.78
C ILE A 427 10.30 -13.41 8.41
N ILE A 428 11.62 -13.13 8.31
CA ILE A 428 12.18 -12.55 7.06
C ILE A 428 12.38 -13.58 5.94
N LYS A 429 12.77 -14.81 6.26
CA LYS A 429 13.17 -15.84 5.28
C LYS A 429 12.09 -16.13 4.22
N PRO A 430 10.81 -16.40 4.55
CA PRO A 430 9.78 -16.68 3.55
C PRO A 430 9.48 -15.46 2.69
N LEU A 431 9.50 -14.27 3.28
CA LEU A 431 9.22 -13.02 2.57
C LEU A 431 10.33 -12.69 1.57
N ALA A 432 11.59 -12.82 2.00
CA ALA A 432 12.75 -12.61 1.13
C ALA A 432 12.76 -13.62 -0.04
N LYS A 433 12.43 -14.89 0.22
CA LYS A 433 12.37 -15.92 -0.83
C LYS A 433 11.34 -15.62 -1.92
N ASN A 434 10.22 -15.01 -1.55
CA ASN A 434 9.14 -14.69 -2.49
C ASN A 434 9.38 -13.41 -3.31
N GLU A 435 10.13 -12.45 -2.76
CA GLU A 435 10.27 -11.10 -3.33
C GLU A 435 11.68 -10.83 -3.88
N LEU A 436 12.74 -11.52 -3.40
CA LEU A 436 14.12 -11.25 -3.77
C LEU A 436 14.73 -12.40 -4.59
N SER A 437 15.48 -12.04 -5.64
CA SER A 437 16.45 -12.92 -6.25
C SER A 437 17.85 -12.67 -5.67
N LEU A 438 18.70 -13.69 -5.59
CA LEU A 438 20.07 -13.57 -5.10
C LEU A 438 20.88 -12.53 -5.90
N THR A 439 20.67 -12.48 -7.20
CA THR A 439 21.27 -11.49 -8.12
C THR A 439 20.84 -10.06 -7.81
N ALA A 440 19.57 -9.82 -7.41
CA ALA A 440 19.07 -8.51 -7.05
C ALA A 440 19.69 -7.98 -5.74
N VAL A 441 19.91 -8.85 -4.76
CA VAL A 441 20.57 -8.50 -3.50
C VAL A 441 22.04 -8.14 -3.73
N LEU A 442 22.77 -8.95 -4.51
CA LEU A 442 24.17 -8.71 -4.81
C LEU A 442 24.39 -7.46 -5.66
N SER A 443 23.52 -7.18 -6.64
CA SER A 443 23.61 -5.94 -7.43
C SER A 443 23.40 -4.67 -6.61
N GLY A 444 22.58 -4.74 -5.55
CA GLY A 444 22.40 -3.65 -4.59
C GLY A 444 23.63 -3.36 -3.72
N TYR A 445 24.49 -4.38 -3.50
CA TYR A 445 25.75 -4.24 -2.77
C TYR A 445 26.80 -3.46 -3.59
N PHE A 446 26.88 -3.71 -4.91
CA PHE A 446 27.88 -3.12 -5.80
C PHE A 446 27.50 -1.72 -6.38
N LYS A 447 26.27 -1.22 -6.13
CA LYS A 447 25.78 0.08 -6.59
C LYS A 447 25.90 1.19 -5.52
N LYS A 448 26.92 1.11 -4.67
CA LYS A 448 27.28 2.21 -3.73
C LYS A 448 28.24 3.16 -4.36
#